data_c21d4dbd98d3c2c559df81d5d1146422
#
_entry.id   c21d4dbd98d3c2c559df81d5d1146422
#
_cell.length_a   1.000
_cell.length_b   1.000
_cell.length_c   1.000
_cell.angle_alpha   90.00
_cell.angle_beta   90.00
_cell.angle_gamma   90.00
#
_symmetry.space_group_name_H-M   'P 1'
#
loop_
_entity.id
_entity.type
_entity.pdbx_description
1 polymer ?
#
loop_
_entity_poly.entity_id
_entity_poly.type
_entity_poly.pdbx_seq_one_letter_code
_entity_poly.pdbx_strand_id
1 'polypeptide(L)'
;GNLSEFVKNHPEANSYFEFKASKFSFKFPQPCFLDGVKSRGKFLLKMDRVSFTYPGNSVASIKNITVRASMASRVACVGVNGAGKSTMIKVLTGELEPTEGTVWKYPNSRIGYIAQHAFHHIENHVNKTPNEYIRWRYAHGDDREGLDKMSMKLSEEEETILKEPVEYTYKN
;
A
#
# COMPACT_ATOMS: atom_id res chain seq x y z
N GLY A 1 -15.66 25.07 -20.18
CA GLY A 1 -15.80 26.20 -19.29
C GLY A 1 -14.67 26.24 -18.26
N ASN A 2 -14.28 27.42 -17.84
CA ASN A 2 -13.23 27.58 -16.83
C ASN A 2 -13.87 27.51 -15.43
N LEU A 3 -13.20 26.89 -14.47
CA LEU A 3 -13.65 26.77 -13.08
C LEU A 3 -13.97 28.14 -12.44
N SER A 4 -13.22 29.19 -12.82
CA SER A 4 -13.47 30.56 -12.37
C SER A 4 -14.78 31.18 -12.87
N GLU A 5 -15.27 30.74 -14.03
CA GLU A 5 -16.60 31.14 -14.55
C GLU A 5 -17.72 30.38 -13.84
N PHE A 6 -17.50 29.11 -13.54
CA PHE A 6 -18.45 28.29 -12.79
C PHE A 6 -18.68 28.87 -11.38
N VAL A 7 -17.64 29.26 -10.68
CA VAL A 7 -17.70 29.84 -9.32
C VAL A 7 -18.45 31.19 -9.32
N LYS A 8 -18.41 31.99 -10.39
CA LYS A 8 -19.19 33.22 -10.49
C LYS A 8 -20.69 32.97 -10.45
N ASN A 9 -21.13 31.87 -11.06
CA ASN A 9 -22.55 31.49 -11.12
C ASN A 9 -22.96 30.61 -9.93
N HIS A 10 -22.01 30.02 -9.22
CA HIS A 10 -22.19 29.12 -8.10
C HIS A 10 -21.25 29.50 -6.94
N PRO A 11 -21.58 30.54 -6.15
CA PRO A 11 -20.72 31.02 -5.05
C PRO A 11 -20.42 29.96 -3.98
N GLU A 12 -21.33 29.00 -3.79
CA GLU A 12 -21.16 27.86 -2.89
C GLU A 12 -19.99 26.94 -3.28
N ALA A 13 -19.62 26.95 -4.57
CA ALA A 13 -18.48 26.17 -5.07
C ALA A 13 -17.12 26.84 -4.80
N ASN A 14 -17.10 28.03 -4.19
CA ASN A 14 -15.86 28.76 -3.92
C ASN A 14 -14.91 28.00 -2.98
N SER A 15 -15.47 27.18 -2.08
CA SER A 15 -14.69 26.30 -1.18
C SER A 15 -13.90 25.23 -1.91
N TYR A 16 -14.31 24.84 -3.11
CA TYR A 16 -13.59 23.87 -3.95
C TYR A 16 -12.52 24.55 -4.82
N PHE A 17 -12.67 25.85 -5.06
CA PHE A 17 -11.74 26.61 -5.88
C PHE A 17 -10.61 27.24 -5.08
N GLU A 18 -10.90 27.74 -3.89
CA GLU A 18 -9.88 28.26 -2.99
C GLU A 18 -9.23 27.12 -2.21
N PHE A 19 -8.03 26.71 -2.62
CA PHE A 19 -7.11 25.98 -1.76
C PHE A 19 -6.72 26.88 -0.58
N LYS A 20 -7.55 26.93 0.44
CA LYS A 20 -7.16 27.51 1.72
C LYS A 20 -6.01 26.66 2.25
N ALA A 21 -4.80 27.17 2.18
CA ALA A 21 -3.65 26.56 2.82
C ALA A 21 -4.04 26.26 4.27
N SER A 22 -4.20 24.99 4.59
CA SER A 22 -4.54 24.57 5.95
C SER A 22 -3.41 25.04 6.85
N LYS A 23 -3.74 25.78 7.90
CA LYS A 23 -2.76 26.18 8.94
C LYS A 23 -2.26 24.99 9.77
N PHE A 24 -2.79 23.80 9.51
CA PHE A 24 -2.39 22.60 10.22
C PHE A 24 -1.14 22.00 9.58
N SER A 25 -0.09 21.94 10.36
CA SER A 25 1.14 21.24 10.02
C SER A 25 1.19 19.93 10.79
N PHE A 26 1.23 18.81 10.07
CA PHE A 26 1.41 17.50 10.69
C PHE A 26 2.90 17.14 10.71
N LYS A 27 3.41 16.86 11.90
CA LYS A 27 4.78 16.38 12.07
C LYS A 27 4.73 14.92 12.52
N PHE A 28 5.10 14.02 11.63
CA PHE A 28 5.21 12.60 11.97
C PHE A 28 6.46 12.37 12.82
N PRO A 29 6.41 11.46 13.81
CA PRO A 29 7.58 11.06 14.55
C PRO A 29 8.63 10.45 13.61
N GLN A 30 9.90 10.63 13.93
CA GLN A 30 10.98 10.01 13.17
C GLN A 30 10.87 8.48 13.31
N PRO A 31 10.94 7.72 12.19
CA PRO A 31 10.88 6.26 12.26
C PRO A 31 12.09 5.72 13.04
N CYS A 32 11.82 4.82 13.97
CA CYS A 32 12.84 4.05 14.66
C CYS A 32 13.54 3.09 13.70
N PHE A 33 14.69 2.55 14.12
CA PHE A 33 15.32 1.45 13.41
C PHE A 33 14.46 0.18 13.51
N LEU A 34 14.40 -0.57 12.43
CA LEU A 34 13.82 -1.90 12.44
C LEU A 34 14.75 -2.87 13.17
N ASP A 35 14.18 -3.88 13.83
CA ASP A 35 14.96 -4.92 14.52
C ASP A 35 15.97 -5.57 13.57
N GLY A 36 17.23 -5.65 14.02
CA GLY A 36 18.32 -6.16 13.21
C GLY A 36 18.87 -5.21 12.16
N VAL A 37 18.38 -3.96 12.08
CA VAL A 37 18.90 -2.92 11.20
C VAL A 37 19.71 -1.91 12.00
N LYS A 38 21.03 -1.94 11.85
CA LYS A 38 21.96 -1.04 12.57
C LYS A 38 22.29 0.24 11.81
N SER A 39 21.88 0.36 10.53
CA SER A 39 22.21 1.50 9.67
C SER A 39 21.04 1.87 8.79
N ARG A 40 20.76 3.17 8.65
CA ARG A 40 19.73 3.69 7.74
C ARG A 40 20.05 3.43 6.27
N GLY A 41 21.29 3.19 5.91
CA GLY A 41 21.73 2.85 4.56
C GLY A 41 21.51 1.39 4.18
N LYS A 42 21.19 0.51 5.14
CA LYS A 42 20.92 -0.90 4.83
C LYS A 42 19.68 -1.01 3.95
N PHE A 43 19.80 -1.73 2.84
CA PHE A 43 18.67 -1.94 1.93
C PHE A 43 17.61 -2.81 2.60
N LEU A 44 16.35 -2.35 2.50
CA LEU A 44 15.17 -3.02 3.04
C LEU A 44 14.29 -3.59 1.94
N LEU A 45 14.34 -2.98 0.75
CA LEU A 45 13.61 -3.42 -0.45
C LEU A 45 14.60 -3.50 -1.60
N LYS A 46 14.53 -4.58 -2.36
CA LYS A 46 15.35 -4.78 -3.57
C LYS A 46 14.50 -5.41 -4.65
N MET A 47 14.58 -4.86 -5.84
CA MET A 47 14.20 -5.50 -7.09
C MET A 47 15.48 -5.72 -7.90
N ASP A 48 15.68 -6.90 -8.43
CA ASP A 48 16.83 -7.20 -9.29
C ASP A 48 16.34 -7.79 -10.61
N ARG A 49 16.56 -7.04 -11.68
CA ARG A 49 16.20 -7.38 -13.07
C ARG A 49 14.74 -7.85 -13.22
N VAL A 50 13.85 -7.16 -12.56
CA VAL A 50 12.43 -7.53 -12.51
C VAL A 50 11.71 -7.12 -13.79
N SER A 51 11.02 -8.08 -14.39
CA SER A 51 10.07 -7.88 -15.46
C SER A 51 8.69 -8.39 -15.01
N PHE A 52 7.63 -7.75 -15.48
CA PHE A 52 6.27 -8.19 -15.21
C PHE A 52 5.37 -7.99 -16.42
N THR A 53 4.62 -9.02 -16.75
CA THR A 53 3.61 -9.03 -17.81
C THR A 53 2.28 -9.45 -17.21
N TYR A 54 1.21 -8.67 -17.44
CA TYR A 54 -0.13 -9.06 -17.01
C TYR A 54 -0.59 -10.30 -17.78
N PRO A 55 -1.33 -11.21 -17.14
CA PRO A 55 -1.93 -12.35 -17.81
C PRO A 55 -2.75 -11.91 -19.05
N GLY A 56 -2.54 -12.57 -20.16
CA GLY A 56 -3.21 -12.24 -21.43
C GLY A 56 -2.53 -11.15 -22.28
N ASN A 57 -1.52 -10.47 -21.75
CA ASN A 57 -0.76 -9.49 -22.52
C ASN A 57 0.52 -10.13 -23.10
N SER A 58 0.89 -9.73 -24.33
CA SER A 58 2.14 -10.14 -24.99
C SER A 58 3.30 -9.18 -24.68
N VAL A 59 3.01 -8.00 -24.14
CA VAL A 59 4.02 -6.97 -23.86
C VAL A 59 4.19 -6.78 -22.37
N ALA A 60 5.44 -6.79 -21.92
CA ALA A 60 5.77 -6.55 -20.53
C ALA A 60 5.41 -5.12 -20.10
N SER A 61 4.69 -4.99 -18.99
CA SER A 61 4.34 -3.69 -18.40
C SER A 61 5.52 -3.01 -17.72
N ILE A 62 6.44 -3.80 -17.19
CA ILE A 62 7.75 -3.36 -16.71
C ILE A 62 8.81 -4.34 -17.20
N LYS A 63 10.00 -3.86 -17.53
CA LYS A 63 11.05 -4.67 -18.11
C LYS A 63 12.40 -4.35 -17.46
N ASN A 64 13.06 -5.40 -16.94
CA ASN A 64 14.41 -5.36 -16.43
C ASN A 64 14.68 -4.22 -15.41
N ILE A 65 13.78 -4.05 -14.45
CA ILE A 65 13.86 -2.99 -13.44
C ILE A 65 14.74 -3.46 -12.26
N THR A 66 15.71 -2.63 -11.92
CA THR A 66 16.54 -2.82 -10.72
C THR A 66 16.40 -1.59 -9.81
N VAL A 67 15.88 -1.81 -8.59
CA VAL A 67 15.66 -0.76 -7.57
C VAL A 67 16.13 -1.27 -6.22
N ARG A 68 16.77 -0.38 -5.45
CA ARG A 68 17.17 -0.65 -4.07
C ARG A 68 16.76 0.52 -3.19
N ALA A 69 16.03 0.22 -2.11
CA ALA A 69 15.60 1.23 -1.16
C ALA A 69 16.02 0.87 0.27
N SER A 70 16.44 1.86 1.01
CA SER A 70 16.82 1.80 2.42
C SER A 70 15.91 2.71 3.25
N MET A 71 16.04 2.72 4.57
CA MET A 71 15.31 3.66 5.43
C MET A 71 15.60 5.13 5.12
N ALA A 72 16.76 5.43 4.53
CA ALA A 72 17.15 6.79 4.13
C ALA A 72 16.68 7.15 2.71
N SER A 73 16.21 6.17 1.92
CA SER A 73 15.82 6.41 0.53
C SER A 73 14.53 7.20 0.44
N ARG A 74 14.52 8.16 -0.49
CA ARG A 74 13.33 8.86 -0.96
C ARG A 74 13.36 8.80 -2.47
N VAL A 75 12.44 8.01 -3.04
CA VAL A 75 12.44 7.70 -4.48
C VAL A 75 11.18 8.25 -5.11
N ALA A 76 11.33 9.05 -6.16
CA ALA A 76 10.23 9.49 -7.00
C ALA A 76 10.23 8.67 -8.31
N CYS A 77 9.08 8.11 -8.66
CA CYS A 77 8.86 7.41 -9.92
C CYS A 77 8.10 8.33 -10.87
N VAL A 78 8.76 8.78 -11.93
CA VAL A 78 8.19 9.70 -12.93
C VAL A 78 8.11 9.03 -14.29
N GLY A 79 7.15 9.42 -15.11
CA GLY A 79 6.95 8.87 -16.46
C GLY A 79 5.53 9.15 -16.96
N VAL A 80 5.32 8.93 -18.25
CA VAL A 80 4.02 9.11 -18.91
C VAL A 80 2.96 8.15 -18.34
N ASN A 81 1.68 8.44 -18.60
CA ASN A 81 0.60 7.53 -18.22
C ASN A 81 0.74 6.21 -18.97
N GLY A 82 0.50 5.10 -18.29
CA GLY A 82 0.68 3.76 -18.87
C GLY A 82 2.13 3.21 -18.82
N ALA A 83 3.13 3.98 -18.38
CA ALA A 83 4.54 3.55 -18.34
C ALA A 83 4.86 2.46 -17.30
N GLY A 84 3.87 1.90 -16.60
CA GLY A 84 4.08 0.82 -15.64
C GLY A 84 4.44 1.28 -14.22
N LYS A 85 4.35 2.58 -13.88
CA LYS A 85 4.70 3.11 -12.55
C LYS A 85 3.96 2.41 -11.41
N SER A 86 2.64 2.34 -11.51
CA SER A 86 1.79 1.67 -10.50
C SER A 86 2.04 0.17 -10.46
N THR A 87 2.29 -0.45 -11.60
CA THR A 87 2.65 -1.88 -11.70
C THR A 87 3.96 -2.16 -10.97
N MET A 88 4.98 -1.30 -11.18
CA MET A 88 6.27 -1.42 -10.49
C MET A 88 6.09 -1.34 -8.97
N ILE A 89 5.28 -0.39 -8.47
CA ILE A 89 5.00 -0.29 -7.03
C ILE A 89 4.28 -1.54 -6.52
N LYS A 90 3.28 -2.04 -7.23
CA LYS A 90 2.56 -3.26 -6.84
C LYS A 90 3.46 -4.49 -6.78
N VAL A 91 4.39 -4.63 -7.72
CA VAL A 91 5.40 -5.70 -7.67
C VAL A 91 6.36 -5.50 -6.49
N LEU A 92 6.80 -4.26 -6.24
CA LEU A 92 7.68 -3.95 -5.12
C LEU A 92 7.03 -4.19 -3.75
N THR A 93 5.72 -3.90 -3.62
CA THR A 93 4.95 -4.14 -2.39
C THR A 93 4.56 -5.60 -2.21
N GLY A 94 4.58 -6.39 -3.28
CA GLY A 94 4.24 -7.82 -3.28
C GLY A 94 2.76 -8.08 -3.55
N GLU A 95 2.01 -7.11 -4.06
CA GLU A 95 0.65 -7.32 -4.56
C GLU A 95 0.65 -8.12 -5.87
N LEU A 96 1.74 -8.03 -6.64
CA LEU A 96 1.95 -8.76 -7.89
C LEU A 96 3.30 -9.49 -7.81
N GLU A 97 3.32 -10.74 -8.25
CA GLU A 97 4.55 -11.52 -8.38
C GLU A 97 5.25 -11.20 -9.71
N PRO A 98 6.58 -10.99 -9.71
CA PRO A 98 7.32 -10.73 -10.93
C PRO A 98 7.28 -11.94 -11.87
N THR A 99 7.19 -11.69 -13.19
CA THR A 99 7.31 -12.73 -14.20
C THR A 99 8.78 -13.21 -14.33
N GLU A 100 9.72 -12.28 -14.15
CA GLU A 100 11.15 -12.52 -14.16
C GLU A 100 11.86 -11.66 -13.14
N GLY A 101 13.05 -12.09 -12.72
CA GLY A 101 13.86 -11.42 -11.71
C GLY A 101 13.41 -11.74 -10.28
N THR A 102 13.91 -10.98 -9.32
CA THR A 102 13.66 -11.23 -7.91
C THR A 102 13.29 -9.96 -7.17
N VAL A 103 12.33 -10.11 -6.25
CA VAL A 103 11.94 -9.06 -5.28
C VAL A 103 12.30 -9.57 -3.88
N TRP A 104 13.06 -8.79 -3.16
CA TRP A 104 13.43 -9.10 -1.79
C TRP A 104 12.99 -7.98 -0.85
N LYS A 105 12.34 -8.36 0.23
CA LYS A 105 11.92 -7.47 1.31
C LYS A 105 12.55 -7.92 2.62
N TYR A 106 12.99 -6.97 3.42
CA TYR A 106 13.48 -7.27 4.76
C TYR A 106 12.33 -7.88 5.59
N PRO A 107 12.52 -9.03 6.25
CA PRO A 107 11.43 -9.78 6.91
C PRO A 107 10.60 -8.96 7.88
N ASN A 108 11.23 -8.10 8.68
CA ASN A 108 10.56 -7.27 9.68
C ASN A 108 10.10 -5.91 9.11
N SER A 109 10.15 -5.69 7.78
CA SER A 109 9.66 -4.46 7.19
C SER A 109 8.14 -4.45 7.12
N ARG A 110 7.55 -3.36 7.61
CA ARG A 110 6.11 -3.08 7.42
C ARG A 110 5.99 -2.04 6.33
N ILE A 111 5.25 -2.37 5.28
CA ILE A 111 5.05 -1.50 4.12
C ILE A 111 3.66 -0.91 4.21
N GLY A 112 3.58 0.42 4.37
CA GLY A 112 2.33 1.16 4.19
C GLY A 112 2.21 1.53 2.71
N TYR A 113 1.09 1.16 2.09
CA TYR A 113 0.80 1.49 0.70
C TYR A 113 -0.45 2.37 0.61
N ILE A 114 -0.32 3.52 -0.05
CA ILE A 114 -1.43 4.41 -0.34
C ILE A 114 -1.66 4.38 -1.85
N ALA A 115 -2.74 3.75 -2.28
CA ALA A 115 -3.12 3.69 -3.68
C ALA A 115 -3.70 5.03 -4.16
N GLN A 116 -3.69 5.25 -5.47
CA GLN A 116 -4.28 6.45 -6.10
C GLN A 116 -5.78 6.60 -5.77
N HIS A 117 -6.48 5.49 -5.58
CA HIS A 117 -7.89 5.42 -5.17
C HIS A 117 -8.00 4.78 -3.78
N ALA A 118 -7.28 5.33 -2.81
CA ALA A 118 -7.18 4.79 -1.45
C ALA A 118 -8.46 4.94 -0.61
N PHE A 119 -9.52 5.54 -1.15
CA PHE A 119 -10.75 5.84 -0.42
C PHE A 119 -11.71 4.65 -0.26
N HIS A 120 -11.51 3.57 -1.01
CA HIS A 120 -12.42 2.41 -0.98
C HIS A 120 -12.64 1.81 0.41
N HIS A 121 -11.61 1.83 1.27
CA HIS A 121 -11.77 1.31 2.63
C HIS A 121 -12.55 2.27 3.54
N ILE A 122 -12.64 3.55 3.19
CA ILE A 122 -13.33 4.57 3.98
C ILE A 122 -14.79 4.68 3.55
N GLU A 123 -15.12 4.37 2.29
CA GLU A 123 -16.48 4.48 1.74
C GLU A 123 -17.53 3.73 2.56
N ASN A 124 -17.19 2.57 3.09
CA ASN A 124 -18.06 1.77 3.96
C ASN A 124 -18.09 2.26 5.42
N HIS A 125 -17.30 3.28 5.76
CA HIS A 125 -17.10 3.75 7.13
C HIS A 125 -17.24 5.26 7.29
N VAL A 126 -17.92 5.92 6.35
CA VAL A 126 -18.12 7.39 6.35
C VAL A 126 -18.81 7.91 7.60
N ASN A 127 -19.56 7.06 8.30
CA ASN A 127 -20.26 7.39 9.55
C ASN A 127 -19.35 7.32 10.80
N LYS A 128 -18.10 6.90 10.65
CA LYS A 128 -17.12 6.80 11.74
C LYS A 128 -16.16 7.97 11.72
N THR A 129 -15.79 8.44 12.88
CA THR A 129 -14.65 9.34 13.00
C THR A 129 -13.35 8.59 12.68
N PRO A 130 -12.27 9.28 12.28
CA PRO A 130 -10.96 8.63 12.03
C PRO A 130 -10.49 7.78 13.21
N ASN A 131 -10.76 8.22 14.44
CA ASN A 131 -10.37 7.52 15.66
C ASN A 131 -11.16 6.21 15.86
N GLU A 132 -12.47 6.25 15.60
CA GLU A 132 -13.35 5.07 15.65
C GLU A 132 -12.99 4.07 14.55
N TYR A 133 -12.65 4.55 13.35
CA TYR A 133 -12.22 3.71 12.25
C TYR A 133 -10.92 2.98 12.58
N ILE A 134 -9.90 3.67 13.09
CA ILE A 134 -8.62 3.06 13.47
C ILE A 134 -8.83 2.04 14.60
N ARG A 135 -9.64 2.37 15.61
CA ARG A 135 -9.96 1.44 16.71
C ARG A 135 -10.68 0.19 16.21
N TRP A 136 -11.64 0.35 15.31
CA TRP A 136 -12.35 -0.77 14.70
C TRP A 136 -11.43 -1.65 13.86
N ARG A 137 -10.56 -1.02 13.05
CA ARG A 137 -9.67 -1.72 12.13
C ARG A 137 -8.63 -2.57 12.86
N TYR A 138 -8.10 -2.06 13.96
CA TYR A 138 -7.04 -2.71 14.75
C TYR A 138 -7.50 -3.19 16.13
N ALA A 139 -8.80 -3.46 16.31
CA ALA A 139 -9.38 -3.83 17.59
C ALA A 139 -8.73 -5.07 18.24
N HIS A 140 -8.22 -5.98 17.43
CA HIS A 140 -7.60 -7.24 17.88
C HIS A 140 -6.06 -7.26 17.69
N GLY A 141 -5.43 -6.11 17.41
CA GLY A 141 -4.00 -6.01 17.18
C GLY A 141 -3.57 -6.24 15.72
N ASP A 142 -4.40 -6.91 14.93
CA ASP A 142 -4.17 -7.18 13.51
C ASP A 142 -5.00 -6.26 12.61
N ASP A 143 -4.53 -6.05 11.38
CA ASP A 143 -5.26 -5.28 10.39
C ASP A 143 -6.43 -6.08 9.83
N ARG A 144 -7.65 -5.78 10.30
CA ARG A 144 -8.87 -6.47 9.92
C ARG A 144 -9.11 -6.47 8.40
N GLU A 145 -8.87 -5.35 7.72
CA GLU A 145 -9.03 -5.28 6.26
C GLU A 145 -7.96 -6.09 5.52
N GLY A 146 -6.77 -6.22 6.11
CA GLY A 146 -5.72 -7.08 5.60
C GLY A 146 -6.11 -8.55 5.68
N LEU A 147 -6.64 -8.97 6.82
CA LEU A 147 -7.11 -10.34 7.04
C LEU A 147 -8.30 -10.70 6.14
N ASP A 148 -9.28 -9.80 6.00
CA ASP A 148 -10.44 -10.01 5.11
C ASP A 148 -10.00 -10.17 3.65
N LYS A 149 -8.97 -9.46 3.20
CA LYS A 149 -8.41 -9.63 1.84
C LYS A 149 -7.63 -10.93 1.68
N MET A 150 -7.01 -11.42 2.73
CA MET A 150 -6.32 -12.72 2.71
C MET A 150 -7.32 -13.86 2.69
N SER A 151 -8.38 -13.80 3.49
CA SER A 151 -9.45 -14.81 3.51
C SER A 151 -10.22 -14.90 2.18
N MET A 152 -10.39 -13.77 1.46
CA MET A 152 -10.98 -13.78 0.12
C MET A 152 -10.10 -14.48 -0.95
N LYS A 153 -8.82 -14.72 -0.67
CA LYS A 153 -7.88 -15.42 -1.58
C LYS A 153 -7.64 -16.88 -1.20
N LEU A 154 -8.17 -17.31 -0.07
CA LEU A 154 -8.06 -18.70 0.36
C LEU A 154 -9.02 -19.55 -0.47
N SER A 155 -8.55 -20.72 -0.90
CA SER A 155 -9.41 -21.74 -1.49
C SER A 155 -10.35 -22.31 -0.42
N GLU A 156 -11.48 -22.92 -0.84
CA GLU A 156 -12.43 -23.55 0.09
C GLU A 156 -11.75 -24.63 0.96
N GLU A 157 -10.71 -25.28 0.45
CA GLU A 157 -9.89 -26.26 1.17
C GLU A 157 -9.06 -25.62 2.27
N GLU A 158 -8.44 -24.46 2.00
CA GLU A 158 -7.63 -23.72 2.98
C GLU A 158 -8.50 -23.09 4.08
N GLU A 159 -9.71 -22.63 3.75
CA GLU A 159 -10.68 -22.16 4.74
C GLU A 159 -11.12 -23.27 5.69
N THR A 160 -11.22 -24.50 5.19
CA THR A 160 -11.61 -25.66 5.99
C THR A 160 -10.50 -26.02 6.98
N ILE A 161 -9.24 -26.00 6.54
CA ILE A 161 -8.06 -26.26 7.38
C ILE A 161 -7.92 -25.20 8.49
N LEU A 162 -8.20 -23.92 8.18
CA LEU A 162 -8.15 -22.82 9.17
C LEU A 162 -9.25 -22.87 10.23
N LYS A 163 -10.36 -23.56 9.93
CA LYS A 163 -11.49 -23.74 10.86
C LYS A 163 -11.32 -24.96 11.77
N GLU A 164 -10.36 -25.84 11.49
CA GLU A 164 -10.06 -26.97 12.35
C GLU A 164 -9.39 -26.46 13.65
N PRO A 165 -9.92 -26.87 14.83
CA PRO A 165 -9.31 -26.50 16.10
C PRO A 165 -7.92 -27.14 16.22
N VAL A 166 -6.90 -26.34 16.40
CA VAL A 166 -5.54 -26.83 16.64
C VAL A 166 -5.46 -27.35 18.09
N GLU A 167 -5.43 -28.67 18.26
CA GLU A 167 -5.17 -29.28 19.56
C GLU A 167 -3.69 -29.12 19.92
N TYR A 168 -3.41 -28.31 20.90
CA TYR A 168 -2.08 -28.21 21.49
C TYR A 168 -1.88 -29.34 22.51
N THR A 169 -1.14 -30.37 22.14
CA THR A 169 -0.63 -31.37 23.09
C THR A 169 0.62 -30.83 23.76
N TYR A 170 0.49 -30.39 25.01
CA TYR A 170 1.66 -30.15 25.85
C TYR A 170 2.29 -31.51 26.21
N LYS A 171 3.51 -31.76 25.71
CA LYS A 171 4.35 -32.82 26.25
C LYS A 171 4.89 -32.36 27.61
N ASN A 172 4.45 -33.01 28.69
CA ASN A 172 5.06 -32.92 30.00
C ASN A 172 6.48 -33.50 30.00
#